data_2ccf3c94b75c562d2ff6fdfc6b4f9d7c
#
_entry.id   2ccf3c94b75c562d2ff6fdfc6b4f9d7c
#
_cell.length_a   1.000
_cell.length_b   1.000
_cell.length_c   1.000
_cell.angle_alpha   90.00
_cell.angle_beta   90.00
_cell.angle_gamma   90.00
#
_symmetry.space_group_name_H-M   'P 1'
#
loop_
_entity.id
_entity.type
_entity.pdbx_description
1 polymer ?
#
loop_
_entity_poly.entity_id
_entity_poly.type
_entity_poly.pdbx_seq_one_letter_code
_entity_poly.pdbx_strand_id
1 'polypeptide(L)'
;MKSDCRNVLQVLAEWGEPDLLEAEGGFSYNVFTTPLAQARTYAEGVFKRAGRLLGETLPNFDRNYEALRATGAKALDVPRIDMPVIEPTDMAAFDQALKVGRIDIFKPYAKGKLFTPAHMSPQDGSEWVTLGFKDGQKKDDRLRAQWIKRAARTLLPTQKQIWLEQLVGNIAKFGVPRPGSPVLETTIIVSKEGYIIDGHHRYGQVMLSDPALKMRSLVVPLDIKRLLQIGRSYGTAIGNQPKGRLR
;
A
#
# COMPACT_ATOMS: atom_id res chain seq x y z
N MET A 1 18.20 -0.83 28.27
CA MET A 1 18.19 -0.13 26.99
C MET A 1 16.77 -0.19 26.42
N LYS A 2 15.94 0.82 26.68
CA LYS A 2 14.62 0.98 26.06
C LYS A 2 14.87 1.75 24.75
N SER A 3 15.01 1.02 23.64
CA SER A 3 15.13 1.63 22.32
C SER A 3 13.81 2.27 21.94
N ASP A 4 13.90 3.50 21.58
CA ASP A 4 12.94 4.54 21.30
C ASP A 4 11.87 4.10 20.26
N CYS A 5 10.81 3.42 20.69
CA CYS A 5 9.67 3.10 19.84
C CYS A 5 8.95 4.36 19.29
N ARG A 6 9.17 5.54 19.91
CA ARG A 6 8.60 6.81 19.44
C ARG A 6 9.19 7.26 18.10
N ASN A 7 10.48 7.00 17.85
CA ASN A 7 11.12 7.39 16.61
C ASN A 7 10.61 6.59 15.39
N VAL A 8 10.22 5.34 15.56
CA VAL A 8 9.72 4.51 14.45
C VAL A 8 8.33 4.94 14.03
N LEU A 9 7.44 5.28 14.97
CA LEU A 9 6.08 5.73 14.65
C LEU A 9 6.07 7.14 14.03
N GLN A 10 6.98 8.01 14.46
CA GLN A 10 7.12 9.35 13.90
C GLN A 10 7.69 9.29 12.47
N VAL A 11 8.70 8.46 12.24
CA VAL A 11 9.22 8.17 10.89
C VAL A 11 8.14 7.55 10.00
N LEU A 12 7.29 6.66 10.53
CA LEU A 12 6.21 6.04 9.78
C LEU A 12 5.10 7.02 9.40
N ALA A 13 4.78 7.98 10.27
CA ALA A 13 3.85 9.06 9.95
C ALA A 13 4.41 9.96 8.84
N GLU A 14 5.69 10.31 8.90
CA GLU A 14 6.38 11.08 7.86
C GLU A 14 6.49 10.33 6.51
N TRP A 15 6.51 8.99 6.52
CA TRP A 15 6.53 8.18 5.30
C TRP A 15 5.17 8.15 4.58
N GLY A 16 4.10 8.53 5.28
CA GLY A 16 2.75 8.63 4.73
C GLY A 16 2.40 10.01 4.19
N GLU A 17 3.19 11.03 4.48
CA GLU A 17 2.88 12.41 4.08
C GLU A 17 3.63 12.85 2.81
N PRO A 18 2.94 13.40 1.81
CA PRO A 18 3.50 13.83 0.53
C PRO A 18 4.21 15.20 0.57
N ASP A 19 4.57 15.74 1.72
CA ASP A 19 4.79 17.16 1.99
C ASP A 19 6.01 17.86 1.38
N LEU A 20 6.86 17.20 0.59
CA LEU A 20 8.04 17.90 0.06
C LEU A 20 8.05 18.13 -1.47
N LEU A 21 7.06 17.63 -2.20
CA LEU A 21 7.02 17.82 -3.67
C LEU A 21 5.63 18.22 -4.21
N GLU A 22 4.63 18.43 -3.35
CA GLU A 22 3.30 18.93 -3.74
C GLU A 22 3.25 20.45 -3.94
N ALA A 23 4.35 21.17 -3.70
CA ALA A 23 4.42 22.58 -3.99
C ALA A 23 4.49 22.78 -5.52
N GLU A 24 3.38 23.18 -6.12
CA GLU A 24 3.26 23.86 -7.41
C GLU A 24 3.14 23.05 -8.71
N GLY A 25 2.72 21.77 -8.75
CA GLY A 25 2.57 21.16 -10.06
C GLY A 25 1.97 19.79 -10.21
N GLY A 26 1.65 19.11 -9.13
CA GLY A 26 1.14 17.75 -9.21
C GLY A 26 2.22 16.73 -9.64
N PHE A 27 1.96 15.45 -9.41
CA PHE A 27 2.85 14.39 -9.88
C PHE A 27 2.77 14.22 -11.39
N SER A 28 3.91 14.17 -12.09
CA SER A 28 4.01 14.11 -13.55
C SER A 28 4.54 12.79 -14.07
N TYR A 29 5.29 12.03 -13.25
CA TYR A 29 5.98 10.82 -13.68
C TYR A 29 5.35 9.57 -13.10
N ASN A 30 4.29 9.07 -13.75
CA ASN A 30 3.74 7.77 -13.41
C ASN A 30 4.68 6.66 -13.91
N VAL A 31 5.11 5.76 -13.02
CA VAL A 31 6.05 4.68 -13.33
C VAL A 31 5.62 3.83 -14.51
N PHE A 32 4.32 3.58 -14.69
CA PHE A 32 3.84 2.67 -15.74
C PHE A 32 3.77 3.30 -17.12
N THR A 33 3.75 4.63 -17.20
CA THR A 33 3.64 5.37 -18.46
C THR A 33 4.89 6.16 -18.81
N THR A 34 5.75 6.47 -17.84
CA THR A 34 6.96 7.25 -18.06
C THR A 34 8.06 6.40 -18.73
N PRO A 35 8.63 6.85 -19.86
CA PRO A 35 9.75 6.14 -20.49
C PRO A 35 11.00 6.11 -19.60
N LEU A 36 11.80 5.03 -19.70
CA LEU A 36 13.01 4.85 -18.88
C LEU A 36 13.97 6.05 -18.95
N ALA A 37 14.24 6.57 -20.15
CA ALA A 37 15.15 7.70 -20.31
C ALA A 37 14.70 8.94 -19.51
N GLN A 38 13.39 9.23 -19.54
CA GLN A 38 12.82 10.34 -18.80
C GLN A 38 12.84 10.09 -17.28
N ALA A 39 12.49 8.86 -16.88
CA ALA A 39 12.55 8.45 -15.48
C ALA A 39 13.96 8.53 -14.91
N ARG A 40 14.96 8.11 -15.68
CA ARG A 40 16.37 8.19 -15.31
C ARG A 40 16.83 9.64 -15.15
N THR A 41 16.57 10.49 -16.14
CA THR A 41 16.91 11.93 -16.06
C THR A 41 16.31 12.60 -14.83
N TYR A 42 15.04 12.30 -14.53
CA TYR A 42 14.38 12.82 -13.33
C TYR A 42 15.07 12.32 -12.05
N ALA A 43 15.33 11.02 -11.94
CA ALA A 43 15.98 10.44 -10.77
C ALA A 43 17.41 11.00 -10.56
N GLU A 44 18.20 11.14 -11.63
CA GLU A 44 19.53 11.76 -11.58
C GLU A 44 19.47 13.19 -11.02
N GLY A 45 18.48 13.97 -11.45
CA GLY A 45 18.24 15.33 -10.94
C GLY A 45 17.92 15.34 -9.45
N VAL A 46 17.07 14.41 -8.97
CA VAL A 46 16.71 14.31 -7.55
C VAL A 46 17.92 13.94 -6.71
N PHE A 47 18.65 12.89 -7.09
CA PHE A 47 19.83 12.45 -6.33
C PHE A 47 20.97 13.47 -6.37
N LYS A 48 21.19 14.16 -7.50
CA LYS A 48 22.17 15.26 -7.58
C LYS A 48 21.84 16.39 -6.60
N ARG A 49 20.57 16.80 -6.48
CA ARG A 49 20.17 17.81 -5.47
C ARG A 49 20.38 17.32 -4.04
N ALA A 50 20.29 16.01 -3.80
CA ALA A 50 20.60 15.39 -2.51
C ALA A 50 22.12 15.12 -2.29
N GLY A 51 22.99 15.61 -3.17
CA GLY A 51 24.44 15.40 -3.09
C GLY A 51 24.88 13.98 -3.36
N ARG A 52 24.14 13.21 -4.15
CA ARG A 52 24.38 11.78 -4.46
C ARG A 52 24.39 11.54 -5.96
N LEU A 53 25.00 10.43 -6.38
CA LEU A 53 24.91 9.95 -7.76
C LEU A 53 23.92 8.79 -7.86
N LEU A 54 23.06 8.81 -8.89
CA LEU A 54 22.06 7.76 -9.11
C LEU A 54 22.73 6.39 -9.22
N GLY A 55 23.81 6.28 -10.04
CA GLY A 55 24.49 5.01 -10.27
C GLY A 55 25.16 4.41 -9.03
N GLU A 56 25.57 5.24 -8.07
CA GLU A 56 26.11 4.78 -6.79
C GLU A 56 24.99 4.43 -5.80
N THR A 57 23.91 5.21 -5.80
CA THR A 57 22.81 5.03 -4.88
C THR A 57 21.89 3.87 -5.30
N LEU A 58 21.57 3.78 -6.59
CA LEU A 58 20.74 2.73 -7.20
C LEU A 58 21.44 2.15 -8.43
N PRO A 59 22.47 1.31 -8.26
CA PRO A 59 23.30 0.81 -9.37
C PRO A 59 22.52 0.01 -10.42
N ASN A 60 21.38 -0.56 -10.07
CA ASN A 60 20.52 -1.31 -10.97
C ASN A 60 19.23 -0.56 -11.35
N PHE A 61 19.24 0.78 -11.29
CA PHE A 61 18.04 1.59 -11.50
C PHE A 61 17.29 1.20 -12.78
N ASP A 62 17.96 1.17 -13.92
CA ASP A 62 17.31 0.91 -15.22
C ASP A 62 16.61 -0.43 -15.25
N ARG A 63 17.31 -1.50 -14.85
CA ARG A 63 16.76 -2.85 -14.79
C ARG A 63 15.59 -2.96 -13.82
N ASN A 64 15.73 -2.36 -12.64
CA ASN A 64 14.71 -2.41 -11.61
C ASN A 64 13.48 -1.56 -11.96
N TYR A 65 13.71 -0.41 -12.61
CA TYR A 65 12.64 0.42 -13.12
C TYR A 65 11.80 -0.31 -14.18
N GLU A 66 12.44 -0.94 -15.18
CA GLU A 66 11.72 -1.72 -16.18
C GLU A 66 10.99 -2.94 -15.57
N ALA A 67 11.59 -3.59 -14.57
CA ALA A 67 10.91 -4.66 -13.83
C ALA A 67 9.66 -4.15 -13.09
N LEU A 68 9.74 -2.99 -12.43
CA LEU A 68 8.60 -2.36 -11.78
C LEU A 68 7.55 -1.94 -12.81
N ARG A 69 7.96 -1.28 -13.90
CA ARG A 69 7.08 -0.82 -14.98
C ARG A 69 6.32 -1.98 -15.61
N ALA A 70 6.98 -3.12 -15.83
CA ALA A 70 6.35 -4.33 -16.37
C ALA A 70 5.22 -4.88 -15.50
N THR A 71 5.22 -4.62 -14.19
CA THR A 71 4.12 -5.04 -13.31
C THR A 71 2.81 -4.31 -13.60
N GLY A 72 2.87 -3.14 -14.24
CA GLY A 72 1.71 -2.37 -14.65
C GLY A 72 0.77 -3.10 -15.62
N ALA A 73 1.32 -4.04 -16.42
CA ALA A 73 0.50 -4.89 -17.28
C ALA A 73 -0.44 -5.83 -16.50
N LYS A 74 -0.12 -6.12 -15.24
CA LYS A 74 -0.92 -6.95 -14.34
C LYS A 74 -1.71 -6.12 -13.30
N ALA A 75 -1.52 -4.81 -13.26
CA ALA A 75 -2.23 -3.94 -12.35
C ALA A 75 -3.73 -3.89 -12.68
N LEU A 76 -4.57 -3.86 -11.65
CA LEU A 76 -6.04 -3.90 -11.81
C LEU A 76 -6.67 -2.55 -12.11
N ASP A 77 -5.88 -1.47 -12.05
CA ASP A 77 -6.32 -0.11 -12.32
C ASP A 77 -7.43 0.39 -11.37
N VAL A 78 -7.36 -0.02 -10.12
CA VAL A 78 -8.28 0.49 -9.10
C VAL A 78 -7.91 1.94 -8.77
N PRO A 79 -8.84 2.89 -8.91
CA PRO A 79 -8.58 4.29 -8.58
C PRO A 79 -8.16 4.47 -7.12
N ARG A 80 -7.29 5.44 -6.84
CA ARG A 80 -6.79 5.67 -5.48
C ARG A 80 -7.91 5.94 -4.47
N ILE A 81 -8.96 6.66 -4.90
CA ILE A 81 -10.13 6.94 -4.06
C ILE A 81 -10.90 5.67 -3.66
N ASP A 82 -10.77 4.62 -4.47
CA ASP A 82 -11.42 3.33 -4.23
C ASP A 82 -10.52 2.34 -3.49
N MET A 83 -9.32 2.74 -3.11
CA MET A 83 -8.43 1.90 -2.32
C MET A 83 -8.81 1.91 -0.84
N PRO A 84 -8.72 0.76 -0.16
CA PRO A 84 -8.86 0.71 1.29
C PRO A 84 -7.85 1.62 2.00
N VAL A 85 -8.25 2.21 3.11
CA VAL A 85 -7.35 2.93 4.01
C VAL A 85 -7.30 2.17 5.33
N ILE A 86 -6.24 1.38 5.50
CA ILE A 86 -5.95 0.64 6.73
C ILE A 86 -4.52 1.02 7.10
N GLU A 87 -4.38 1.86 8.11
CA GLU A 87 -3.07 2.35 8.52
C GLU A 87 -2.25 1.21 9.18
N PRO A 88 -0.92 1.32 9.24
CA PRO A 88 -0.09 0.29 9.88
C PRO A 88 -0.49 -0.03 11.33
N THR A 89 -1.03 0.95 12.05
CA THR A 89 -1.54 0.81 13.41
C THR A 89 -2.82 -0.02 13.50
N ASP A 90 -3.62 -0.06 12.42
CA ASP A 90 -4.91 -0.74 12.38
C ASP A 90 -4.79 -2.22 11.99
N MET A 91 -3.63 -2.64 11.48
CA MET A 91 -3.47 -3.96 10.86
C MET A 91 -3.66 -5.11 11.84
N ALA A 92 -3.24 -4.95 13.10
CA ALA A 92 -3.45 -5.97 14.13
C ALA A 92 -4.94 -6.13 14.46
N ALA A 93 -5.68 -5.01 14.53
CA ALA A 93 -7.12 -5.02 14.77
C ALA A 93 -7.88 -5.60 13.57
N PHE A 94 -7.46 -5.29 12.35
CA PHE A 94 -8.00 -5.88 11.12
C PHE A 94 -7.81 -7.40 11.08
N ASP A 95 -6.59 -7.89 11.34
CA ASP A 95 -6.31 -9.33 11.43
C ASP A 95 -7.16 -10.00 12.51
N GLN A 96 -7.31 -9.37 13.68
CA GLN A 96 -8.15 -9.89 14.74
C GLN A 96 -9.63 -9.93 14.34
N ALA A 97 -10.13 -8.90 13.66
CA ALA A 97 -11.51 -8.86 13.16
C ALA A 97 -11.79 -10.00 12.17
N LEU A 98 -10.84 -10.31 11.28
CA LEU A 98 -10.92 -11.48 10.38
C LEU A 98 -10.93 -12.80 11.16
N LYS A 99 -10.03 -12.96 12.14
CA LYS A 99 -9.91 -14.20 12.94
C LYS A 99 -11.15 -14.56 13.73
N VAL A 100 -11.80 -13.54 14.32
CA VAL A 100 -13.01 -13.76 15.14
C VAL A 100 -14.30 -13.71 14.33
N GLY A 101 -14.19 -13.39 13.03
CA GLY A 101 -15.31 -13.29 12.13
C GLY A 101 -16.22 -12.09 12.42
N ARG A 102 -15.67 -10.93 12.72
CA ARG A 102 -16.45 -9.69 12.83
C ARG A 102 -16.77 -9.06 11.49
N ILE A 103 -16.20 -9.58 10.43
CA ILE A 103 -16.36 -9.07 9.07
C ILE A 103 -17.07 -10.15 8.27
N ASP A 104 -18.28 -9.85 7.75
CA ASP A 104 -18.95 -10.71 6.79
C ASP A 104 -18.16 -10.72 5.47
N ILE A 105 -17.48 -11.83 5.20
CA ILE A 105 -16.63 -11.97 4.03
C ILE A 105 -17.40 -12.30 2.75
N PHE A 106 -18.66 -12.72 2.86
CA PHE A 106 -19.52 -13.08 1.74
C PHE A 106 -20.45 -11.95 1.32
N LYS A 107 -20.88 -11.14 2.29
CA LYS A 107 -21.77 -9.99 2.05
C LYS A 107 -21.16 -8.70 2.60
N PRO A 108 -19.97 -8.34 2.16
CA PRO A 108 -19.27 -7.17 2.70
C PRO A 108 -19.99 -5.86 2.41
N TYR A 109 -21.11 -5.93 1.67
CA TYR A 109 -21.87 -4.73 1.31
C TYR A 109 -23.33 -4.97 1.04
N ALA A 110 -24.14 -3.92 1.28
CA ALA A 110 -25.53 -3.93 0.91
C ALA A 110 -25.68 -4.23 -0.60
N LYS A 111 -26.53 -5.17 -0.90
CA LYS A 111 -26.80 -5.68 -2.24
C LYS A 111 -27.05 -4.52 -3.22
N GLY A 112 -26.35 -4.52 -4.33
CA GLY A 112 -26.57 -3.57 -5.43
C GLY A 112 -25.84 -2.23 -5.35
N LYS A 113 -25.05 -1.96 -4.31
CA LYS A 113 -24.22 -0.75 -4.24
C LYS A 113 -22.78 -1.06 -4.64
N LEU A 114 -22.22 -0.25 -5.53
CA LEU A 114 -20.77 -0.20 -5.74
C LEU A 114 -20.10 0.13 -4.41
N PHE A 115 -19.07 -0.62 -4.10
CA PHE A 115 -18.39 -0.48 -2.86
C PHE A 115 -17.37 0.63 -2.92
N THR A 116 -17.80 1.84 -2.69
CA THR A 116 -16.92 2.98 -2.54
C THR A 116 -17.12 3.58 -1.14
N PRO A 117 -16.07 4.05 -0.49
CA PRO A 117 -16.19 4.72 0.80
C PRO A 117 -17.17 5.89 0.79
N ALA A 118 -17.38 6.51 -0.38
CA ALA A 118 -18.34 7.60 -0.56
C ALA A 118 -19.82 7.17 -0.36
N HIS A 119 -20.11 5.89 -0.43
CA HIS A 119 -21.46 5.36 -0.32
C HIS A 119 -21.79 4.75 1.05
N MET A 120 -20.82 4.75 1.97
CA MET A 120 -21.01 4.21 3.31
C MET A 120 -20.72 5.28 4.35
N SER A 121 -21.67 5.53 5.24
CA SER A 121 -21.41 6.35 6.40
C SER A 121 -20.49 5.61 7.39
N PRO A 122 -19.70 6.31 8.21
CA PRO A 122 -18.92 5.69 9.28
C PRO A 122 -19.79 4.86 10.22
N GLN A 123 -21.01 5.28 10.46
CA GLN A 123 -21.98 4.56 11.31
C GLN A 123 -22.39 3.24 10.67
N ASP A 124 -22.75 3.22 9.38
CA ASP A 124 -23.11 2.00 8.66
C ASP A 124 -21.96 1.00 8.63
N GLY A 125 -20.73 1.50 8.42
CA GLY A 125 -19.53 0.69 8.43
C GLY A 125 -19.22 0.11 9.80
N SER A 126 -19.36 0.92 10.87
CA SER A 126 -19.16 0.48 12.25
C SER A 126 -20.18 -0.58 12.66
N GLU A 127 -21.45 -0.37 12.32
CA GLU A 127 -22.52 -1.33 12.55
C GLU A 127 -22.22 -2.65 11.84
N TRP A 128 -21.82 -2.59 10.58
CA TRP A 128 -21.48 -3.76 9.78
C TRP A 128 -20.32 -4.56 10.39
N VAL A 129 -19.24 -3.90 10.83
CA VAL A 129 -18.10 -4.56 11.50
C VAL A 129 -18.48 -5.11 12.86
N THR A 130 -19.36 -4.43 13.60
CA THR A 130 -19.77 -4.84 14.95
C THR A 130 -20.71 -6.03 14.91
N LEU A 131 -21.67 -6.02 14.02
CA LEU A 131 -22.68 -7.07 13.91
C LEU A 131 -22.14 -8.34 13.28
N GLY A 132 -21.12 -8.25 12.42
CA GLY A 132 -20.52 -9.38 11.67
C GLY A 132 -21.61 -10.34 11.19
N PHE A 133 -21.58 -11.11 10.22
CA PHE A 133 -22.56 -12.15 9.90
C PHE A 133 -24.05 -11.75 9.80
N LYS A 134 -24.39 -10.92 8.86
CA LYS A 134 -25.81 -10.69 8.55
C LYS A 134 -26.52 -11.92 7.98
N ASP A 135 -25.77 -12.96 7.65
CA ASP A 135 -26.32 -14.25 7.23
C ASP A 135 -26.50 -15.26 8.38
N GLY A 136 -26.00 -14.93 9.58
CA GLY A 136 -26.12 -15.78 10.76
C GLY A 136 -25.11 -16.92 10.88
N GLN A 137 -24.17 -17.06 9.93
CA GLN A 137 -23.20 -18.16 9.90
C GLN A 137 -21.79 -17.71 10.36
N LYS A 138 -21.61 -17.59 11.66
CA LYS A 138 -20.36 -17.06 12.25
C LYS A 138 -19.07 -17.84 11.90
N LYS A 139 -19.17 -19.10 11.52
CA LYS A 139 -17.98 -19.95 11.32
C LYS A 139 -17.31 -19.70 9.97
N ASP A 140 -18.08 -19.43 8.93
CA ASP A 140 -17.56 -19.25 7.58
C ASP A 140 -16.93 -17.87 7.32
N ASP A 141 -17.22 -16.89 8.20
CA ASP A 141 -16.58 -15.59 8.17
C ASP A 141 -15.18 -15.56 8.82
N ARG A 142 -14.77 -16.62 9.51
CA ARG A 142 -13.49 -16.67 10.18
C ARG A 142 -12.38 -16.93 9.19
N LEU A 143 -11.46 -15.98 9.07
CA LEU A 143 -10.28 -16.09 8.22
C LEU A 143 -9.00 -16.02 9.04
N ARG A 144 -8.04 -16.87 8.68
CA ARG A 144 -6.68 -16.80 9.20
C ARG A 144 -5.77 -16.16 8.16
N ALA A 145 -5.49 -14.90 8.33
CA ALA A 145 -4.42 -14.25 7.58
C ALA A 145 -3.04 -14.70 8.11
N GLN A 146 -2.03 -14.57 7.26
CA GLN A 146 -0.66 -15.00 7.57
C GLN A 146 0.28 -13.79 7.57
N TRP A 147 1.03 -13.64 8.65
CA TRP A 147 2.11 -12.66 8.75
C TRP A 147 3.39 -13.28 8.22
N ILE A 148 3.78 -12.92 7.00
CA ILE A 148 4.98 -13.47 6.36
C ILE A 148 5.79 -12.35 5.68
N LYS A 149 7.06 -12.64 5.36
CA LYS A 149 7.88 -11.74 4.54
C LYS A 149 7.90 -12.26 3.10
N ARG A 150 7.46 -11.43 2.13
CA ARG A 150 7.41 -11.74 0.70
C ARG A 150 8.38 -10.87 -0.08
N ALA A 151 9.12 -11.46 -1.03
CA ALA A 151 9.97 -10.70 -1.93
C ALA A 151 9.12 -9.74 -2.79
N ALA A 152 9.58 -8.48 -2.93
CA ALA A 152 8.82 -7.47 -3.66
C ALA A 152 8.47 -7.93 -5.09
N ARG A 153 9.38 -8.59 -5.79
CA ARG A 153 9.14 -9.14 -7.15
C ARG A 153 7.99 -10.14 -7.26
N THR A 154 7.47 -10.68 -6.14
CA THR A 154 6.34 -11.62 -6.11
C THR A 154 5.01 -10.93 -5.83
N LEU A 155 5.03 -9.62 -5.66
CA LEU A 155 3.87 -8.80 -5.38
C LEU A 155 3.37 -8.12 -6.66
N LEU A 156 2.09 -7.79 -6.68
CA LEU A 156 1.43 -7.16 -7.81
C LEU A 156 0.73 -5.87 -7.35
N PRO A 157 0.86 -4.78 -8.09
CA PRO A 157 0.14 -3.56 -7.78
C PRO A 157 -1.35 -3.70 -8.12
N THR A 158 -2.20 -3.12 -7.29
CA THR A 158 -3.63 -2.99 -7.57
C THR A 158 -3.94 -1.67 -8.28
N GLN A 159 -3.16 -0.63 -7.97
CA GLN A 159 -3.24 0.69 -8.60
C GLN A 159 -2.29 0.81 -9.79
N LYS A 160 -2.66 1.63 -10.77
CA LYS A 160 -1.77 2.13 -11.81
C LYS A 160 -1.20 3.52 -11.52
N GLN A 161 -1.46 4.07 -10.34
CA GLN A 161 -0.96 5.37 -9.90
C GLN A 161 0.19 5.18 -8.91
N ILE A 162 1.39 4.92 -9.44
CA ILE A 162 2.63 4.88 -8.67
C ILE A 162 3.54 5.98 -9.22
N TRP A 163 3.86 6.95 -8.36
CA TRP A 163 4.55 8.18 -8.76
C TRP A 163 6.05 8.08 -8.49
N LEU A 164 6.83 8.24 -9.54
CA LEU A 164 8.30 8.15 -9.46
C LEU A 164 8.88 9.20 -8.50
N GLU A 165 8.27 10.38 -8.46
CA GLU A 165 8.66 11.47 -7.56
C GLU A 165 8.65 11.02 -6.10
N GLN A 166 7.60 10.35 -5.70
CA GLN A 166 7.50 9.81 -4.33
C GLN A 166 8.52 8.71 -4.07
N LEU A 167 8.77 7.84 -5.06
CA LEU A 167 9.72 6.75 -4.89
C LEU A 167 11.14 7.26 -4.71
N VAL A 168 11.62 8.07 -5.66
CA VAL A 168 13.01 8.57 -5.63
C VAL A 168 13.19 9.63 -4.56
N GLY A 169 12.20 10.48 -4.29
CA GLY A 169 12.22 11.46 -3.21
C GLY A 169 12.38 10.79 -1.84
N ASN A 170 11.61 9.74 -1.57
CA ASN A 170 11.72 8.98 -0.33
C ASN A 170 13.08 8.26 -0.22
N ILE A 171 13.58 7.66 -1.31
CA ILE A 171 14.91 7.03 -1.29
C ILE A 171 16.02 8.08 -1.07
N ALA A 172 15.90 9.25 -1.67
CA ALA A 172 16.84 10.34 -1.46
C ALA A 172 16.80 10.87 -0.01
N LYS A 173 15.61 10.97 0.58
CA LYS A 173 15.40 11.47 1.96
C LYS A 173 15.80 10.43 3.02
N PHE A 174 15.31 9.20 2.90
CA PHE A 174 15.40 8.18 3.95
C PHE A 174 16.46 7.11 3.69
N GLY A 175 17.07 7.11 2.51
CA GLY A 175 18.08 6.14 2.09
C GLY A 175 17.50 4.95 1.34
N VAL A 176 18.41 4.16 0.77
CA VAL A 176 18.07 2.95 0.02
C VAL A 176 17.51 1.88 0.95
N PRO A 177 16.37 1.25 0.63
CA PRO A 177 15.86 0.10 1.36
C PRO A 177 16.91 -1.01 1.54
N ARG A 178 17.07 -1.48 2.77
CA ARG A 178 17.97 -2.57 3.15
C ARG A 178 17.36 -3.36 4.31
N PRO A 179 17.80 -4.59 4.58
CA PRO A 179 17.30 -5.37 5.72
C PRO A 179 17.25 -4.55 7.01
N GLY A 180 16.10 -4.56 7.70
CA GLY A 180 15.86 -3.73 8.89
C GLY A 180 15.34 -2.31 8.61
N SER A 181 15.27 -1.87 7.35
CA SER A 181 14.68 -0.55 7.04
C SER A 181 13.19 -0.51 7.35
N PRO A 182 12.67 0.61 7.88
CA PRO A 182 11.25 0.76 8.18
C PRO A 182 10.32 0.44 6.99
N VAL A 183 10.72 0.77 5.77
CA VAL A 183 9.97 0.47 4.55
C VAL A 183 9.72 -1.04 4.34
N LEU A 184 10.61 -1.92 4.83
CA LEU A 184 10.46 -3.38 4.76
C LEU A 184 9.69 -3.95 5.94
N GLU A 185 9.82 -3.34 7.12
CA GLU A 185 9.18 -3.80 8.35
C GLU A 185 7.76 -3.26 8.54
N THR A 186 7.41 -2.17 7.87
CA THR A 186 6.02 -1.69 7.83
C THR A 186 5.16 -2.64 7.01
N THR A 187 4.16 -3.23 7.66
CA THR A 187 3.31 -4.25 7.05
C THR A 187 2.50 -3.69 5.88
N ILE A 188 2.43 -4.48 4.82
CA ILE A 188 1.50 -4.29 3.71
C ILE A 188 0.42 -5.38 3.74
N ILE A 189 -0.77 -5.10 3.22
CA ILE A 189 -1.84 -6.10 3.11
C ILE A 189 -1.87 -6.64 1.69
N VAL A 190 -1.97 -7.96 1.57
CA VAL A 190 -1.81 -8.66 0.29
C VAL A 190 -2.87 -9.74 0.13
N SER A 191 -3.46 -9.86 -1.07
CA SER A 191 -4.38 -10.94 -1.41
C SER A 191 -3.66 -12.29 -1.58
N LYS A 192 -4.42 -13.37 -1.69
CA LYS A 192 -3.86 -14.71 -1.96
C LYS A 192 -3.05 -14.77 -3.27
N GLU A 193 -3.42 -13.95 -4.27
CA GLU A 193 -2.73 -13.88 -5.56
C GLU A 193 -1.46 -13.02 -5.51
N GLY A 194 -1.27 -12.24 -4.45
CA GLY A 194 -0.13 -11.33 -4.30
C GLY A 194 -0.42 -9.86 -4.61
N TYR A 195 -1.69 -9.48 -4.83
CA TYR A 195 -2.05 -8.09 -5.04
C TYR A 195 -2.02 -7.28 -3.74
N ILE A 196 -1.39 -6.13 -3.80
CA ILE A 196 -1.24 -5.19 -2.68
C ILE A 196 -2.49 -4.32 -2.59
N ILE A 197 -3.10 -4.18 -1.40
CA ILE A 197 -4.19 -3.22 -1.18
C ILE A 197 -3.75 -1.98 -0.37
N ASP A 198 -2.57 -2.03 0.24
CA ASP A 198 -1.92 -0.88 0.88
C ASP A 198 -0.40 -0.95 0.71
N GLY A 199 0.25 0.22 0.59
CA GLY A 199 1.72 0.31 0.52
C GLY A 199 2.32 0.27 -0.89
N HIS A 200 1.60 0.69 -1.92
CA HIS A 200 2.07 0.70 -3.32
C HIS A 200 3.37 1.52 -3.51
N HIS A 201 3.49 2.70 -2.88
CA HIS A 201 4.72 3.48 -2.99
C HIS A 201 5.89 2.86 -2.22
N ARG A 202 5.63 2.21 -1.08
CA ARG A 202 6.65 1.42 -0.36
C ARG A 202 7.15 0.24 -1.21
N TYR A 203 6.21 -0.47 -1.82
CA TYR A 203 6.53 -1.52 -2.80
C TYR A 203 7.38 -0.99 -3.95
N GLY A 204 7.00 0.14 -4.57
CA GLY A 204 7.76 0.75 -5.65
C GLY A 204 9.18 1.14 -5.26
N GLN A 205 9.39 1.71 -4.06
CA GLN A 205 10.72 2.02 -3.53
C GLN A 205 11.60 0.76 -3.41
N VAL A 206 11.03 -0.33 -2.89
CA VAL A 206 11.74 -1.60 -2.75
C VAL A 206 12.05 -2.19 -4.11
N MET A 207 11.10 -2.17 -5.05
CA MET A 207 11.32 -2.65 -6.43
C MET A 207 12.43 -1.87 -7.15
N LEU A 208 12.50 -0.54 -6.99
CA LEU A 208 13.56 0.27 -7.57
C LEU A 208 14.94 -0.03 -6.96
N SER A 209 14.98 -0.39 -5.69
CA SER A 209 16.23 -0.64 -4.96
C SER A 209 16.74 -2.07 -5.17
N ASP A 210 15.99 -3.04 -4.71
CA ASP A 210 16.26 -4.47 -4.88
C ASP A 210 14.94 -5.27 -4.83
N PRO A 211 14.45 -5.79 -5.97
CA PRO A 211 13.23 -6.60 -6.04
C PRO A 211 13.27 -7.90 -5.22
N ALA A 212 14.44 -8.36 -4.79
CA ALA A 212 14.58 -9.56 -3.96
C ALA A 212 14.35 -9.30 -2.47
N LEU A 213 14.40 -8.05 -2.02
CA LEU A 213 14.12 -7.69 -0.64
C LEU A 213 12.71 -8.09 -0.23
N LYS A 214 12.60 -8.58 1.02
CA LYS A 214 11.36 -9.12 1.55
C LYS A 214 10.63 -8.07 2.39
N MET A 215 9.40 -7.76 2.01
CA MET A 215 8.49 -6.86 2.70
C MET A 215 7.61 -7.64 3.69
N ARG A 216 7.41 -7.11 4.89
CA ARG A 216 6.47 -7.67 5.86
C ARG A 216 5.05 -7.57 5.32
N SER A 217 4.35 -8.69 5.24
CA SER A 217 3.06 -8.80 4.58
C SER A 217 2.05 -9.51 5.46
N LEU A 218 0.84 -8.96 5.57
CA LEU A 218 -0.36 -9.65 6.06
C LEU A 218 -1.07 -10.24 4.84
N VAL A 219 -0.90 -11.52 4.60
CA VAL A 219 -1.53 -12.23 3.49
C VAL A 219 -2.90 -12.72 3.91
N VAL A 220 -3.93 -12.17 3.30
CA VAL A 220 -5.33 -12.57 3.54
C VAL A 220 -5.72 -13.59 2.46
N PRO A 221 -6.26 -14.77 2.82
CA PRO A 221 -6.56 -15.85 1.89
C PRO A 221 -7.85 -15.61 1.08
N LEU A 222 -8.01 -14.40 0.57
CA LEU A 222 -9.10 -13.96 -0.29
C LEU A 222 -8.59 -13.49 -1.64
N ASP A 223 -9.43 -13.59 -2.67
CA ASP A 223 -9.17 -12.93 -3.94
C ASP A 223 -9.18 -11.41 -3.77
N ILE A 224 -8.51 -10.73 -4.69
CA ILE A 224 -8.31 -9.28 -4.59
C ILE A 224 -9.63 -8.51 -4.60
N LYS A 225 -10.63 -8.92 -5.35
CA LYS A 225 -11.92 -8.21 -5.43
C LYS A 225 -12.62 -8.23 -4.07
N ARG A 226 -12.64 -9.41 -3.45
CA ARG A 226 -13.23 -9.60 -2.11
C ARG A 226 -12.42 -8.83 -1.05
N LEU A 227 -11.10 -8.92 -1.12
CA LEU A 227 -10.23 -8.23 -0.18
C LEU A 227 -10.37 -6.70 -0.26
N LEU A 228 -10.50 -6.13 -1.46
CA LEU A 228 -10.79 -4.70 -1.65
C LEU A 228 -12.11 -4.31 -0.97
N GLN A 229 -13.16 -5.10 -1.17
CA GLN A 229 -14.47 -4.83 -0.56
C GLN A 229 -14.36 -4.81 0.97
N ILE A 230 -13.79 -5.86 1.54
CA ILE A 230 -13.62 -6.01 2.99
C ILE A 230 -12.74 -4.90 3.55
N GLY A 231 -11.61 -4.62 2.91
CA GLY A 231 -10.69 -3.59 3.37
C GLY A 231 -11.31 -2.19 3.37
N ARG A 232 -12.11 -1.87 2.36
CA ARG A 232 -12.84 -0.59 2.29
C ARG A 232 -13.86 -0.48 3.42
N SER A 233 -14.67 -1.52 3.63
CA SER A 233 -15.65 -1.53 4.71
C SER A 233 -15.01 -1.36 6.06
N TYR A 234 -13.95 -2.11 6.30
CA TYR A 234 -13.24 -2.03 7.55
C TYR A 234 -12.64 -0.63 7.77
N GLY A 235 -11.93 -0.09 6.78
CA GLY A 235 -11.35 1.26 6.88
C GLY A 235 -12.41 2.31 7.17
N THR A 236 -13.55 2.27 6.46
CA THR A 236 -14.68 3.18 6.70
C THR A 236 -15.27 2.99 8.09
N ALA A 237 -15.42 1.75 8.54
CA ALA A 237 -16.00 1.42 9.84
C ALA A 237 -15.18 1.96 11.02
N ILE A 238 -13.85 2.00 10.86
CA ILE A 238 -12.95 2.56 11.89
C ILE A 238 -12.71 4.06 11.72
N GLY A 239 -13.38 4.71 10.76
CA GLY A 239 -13.34 6.16 10.55
C GLY A 239 -12.22 6.65 9.64
N ASN A 240 -11.48 5.76 8.99
CA ASN A 240 -10.44 6.16 8.04
C ASN A 240 -11.06 6.75 6.77
N GLN A 241 -10.54 7.90 6.34
CA GLN A 241 -11.03 8.59 5.15
C GLN A 241 -10.22 8.18 3.90
N PRO A 242 -10.85 8.08 2.73
CA PRO A 242 -10.14 7.82 1.48
C PRO A 242 -9.08 8.90 1.21
N LYS A 243 -7.86 8.47 0.93
CA LYS A 243 -6.78 9.37 0.50
C LYS A 243 -6.98 9.65 -0.99
N GLY A 244 -7.30 10.88 -1.37
CA GLY A 244 -7.34 11.23 -2.79
C GLY A 244 -8.48 12.12 -3.26
N ARG A 245 -9.16 12.85 -2.42
CA ARG A 245 -9.78 14.09 -2.87
C ARG A 245 -8.67 15.13 -3.05
N LEU A 246 -7.98 15.04 -4.18
CA LEU A 246 -7.33 16.24 -4.71
C LEU A 246 -8.47 17.21 -5.04
N ARG A 247 -8.46 18.34 -4.35
CA ARG A 247 -9.29 19.50 -4.69
C ARG A 247 -8.82 20.07 -6.01
#